data_f01b126954cddf83a55b8dbb1b898cbc
#
_entry.id   f01b126954cddf83a55b8dbb1b898cbc
#
_cell.length_a   1.000
_cell.length_b   1.000
_cell.length_c   1.000
_cell.angle_alpha   90.00
_cell.angle_beta   90.00
_cell.angle_gamma   90.00
#
_symmetry.space_group_name_H-M   'P 1'
#
loop_
_entity.id
_entity.type
_entity.pdbx_description
1 polymer ?
#
loop_
_entity_poly.entity_id
_entity_poly.type
_entity_poly.pdbx_seq_one_letter_code
_entity_poly.pdbx_strand_id
1 'polypeptide(L)'
;ENTDQLLDFFFFFQQLPAAQLSAEHILSLFFEFLLKKHKEEHDQLEDLIEELDNDVLNDNLQNFNQRITGIRNRIRYLLQYDEQFSDVCEELLEDENDLFAREQLHHLRICSDRVERLGQHTRTLRDYSVQVRESYQAQVDIRLNRMMYIFTIVTVIFLPLTLIVGWYGMNFTGMPELHWRYGYPFVIILSLVSIGICVWSIYRKRIRK
;
A
#
# COMPACT_ATOMS: atom_id res chain seq x y z
N GLU A 1 -10.11 24.82 7.35
CA GLU A 1 -10.67 23.49 7.71
C GLU A 1 -11.27 23.49 9.12
N ASN A 2 -10.54 23.89 10.17
CA ASN A 2 -11.08 23.97 11.54
C ASN A 2 -12.21 25.04 11.67
N THR A 3 -12.15 26.13 10.90
CA THR A 3 -13.16 27.19 10.95
C THR A 3 -14.49 26.74 10.35
N ASP A 4 -14.45 25.92 9.31
CA ASP A 4 -15.65 25.38 8.66
C ASP A 4 -16.36 24.37 9.57
N GLN A 5 -15.61 23.59 10.34
CA GLN A 5 -16.16 22.64 11.31
C GLN A 5 -16.92 23.33 12.46
N LEU A 6 -16.36 24.44 12.94
CA LEU A 6 -17.02 25.24 13.97
C LEU A 6 -18.28 25.92 13.44
N LEU A 7 -18.27 26.34 12.17
CA LEU A 7 -19.45 26.91 11.52
C LEU A 7 -20.55 25.87 11.34
N ASP A 8 -20.22 24.64 10.93
CA ASP A 8 -21.18 23.53 10.78
C ASP A 8 -21.84 23.19 12.13
N PHE A 9 -21.03 23.14 13.20
CA PHE A 9 -21.55 22.94 14.55
C PHE A 9 -22.44 24.11 14.99
N PHE A 10 -22.04 25.35 14.69
CA PHE A 10 -22.80 26.54 15.04
C PHE A 10 -24.17 26.58 14.32
N PHE A 11 -24.24 26.17 13.04
CA PHE A 11 -25.49 26.02 12.32
C PHE A 11 -26.38 24.91 12.91
N PHE A 12 -25.79 23.77 13.30
CA PHE A 12 -26.52 22.71 13.99
C PHE A 12 -27.08 23.20 15.34
N PHE A 13 -26.28 23.96 16.06
CA PHE A 13 -26.66 24.53 17.39
C PHE A 13 -27.81 25.52 17.28
N GLN A 14 -27.89 26.36 16.26
CA GLN A 14 -28.99 27.30 16.04
C GLN A 14 -30.36 26.63 15.82
N GLN A 15 -30.41 25.37 15.50
CA GLN A 15 -31.64 24.61 15.28
C GLN A 15 -32.21 23.98 16.56
N LEU A 16 -31.48 24.07 17.69
CA LEU A 16 -31.89 23.48 18.96
C LEU A 16 -32.85 24.38 19.70
N PRO A 17 -33.92 23.81 20.33
CA PRO A 17 -34.87 24.59 21.14
C PRO A 17 -34.19 25.13 22.41
N ALA A 18 -34.41 26.40 22.70
CA ALA A 18 -33.80 27.14 23.81
C ALA A 18 -33.98 26.49 25.20
N ALA A 19 -34.95 25.60 25.38
CA ALA A 19 -35.21 24.90 26.63
C ALA A 19 -34.19 23.78 26.98
N GLN A 20 -33.28 23.44 26.06
CA GLN A 20 -32.28 22.36 26.23
C GLN A 20 -30.84 22.90 26.33
N LEU A 21 -30.65 24.19 26.48
CA LEU A 21 -29.36 24.87 26.46
C LEU A 21 -28.66 24.88 27.83
N SER A 22 -28.49 23.72 28.47
CA SER A 22 -27.49 23.65 29.55
C SER A 22 -26.09 23.53 28.95
N ALA A 23 -25.06 24.12 29.56
CA ALA A 23 -23.68 24.06 29.09
C ALA A 23 -23.19 22.61 28.87
N GLU A 24 -23.66 21.73 29.71
CA GLU A 24 -23.34 20.29 29.73
C GLU A 24 -23.97 19.56 28.56
N HIS A 25 -25.21 19.91 28.19
CA HIS A 25 -25.89 19.32 27.05
C HIS A 25 -25.23 19.77 25.74
N ILE A 26 -24.81 21.03 25.68
CA ILE A 26 -24.05 21.59 24.55
C ILE A 26 -22.73 20.85 24.38
N LEU A 27 -22.01 20.61 25.48
CA LEU A 27 -20.75 19.87 25.47
C LEU A 27 -20.94 18.44 24.95
N SER A 28 -21.95 17.72 25.41
CA SER A 28 -22.29 16.38 24.95
C SER A 28 -22.60 16.35 23.45
N LEU A 29 -23.41 17.27 22.95
CA LEU A 29 -23.71 17.39 21.51
C LEU A 29 -22.47 17.73 20.65
N PHE A 30 -21.59 18.57 21.20
CA PHE A 30 -20.34 18.89 20.54
C PHE A 30 -19.45 17.66 20.39
N PHE A 31 -19.31 16.85 21.43
CA PHE A 31 -18.57 15.60 21.39
C PHE A 31 -19.20 14.60 20.40
N GLU A 32 -20.53 14.46 20.40
CA GLU A 32 -21.20 13.58 19.43
C GLU A 32 -20.99 14.03 17.98
N PHE A 33 -21.03 15.34 17.73
CA PHE A 33 -20.76 15.91 16.43
C PHE A 33 -19.33 15.63 15.97
N LEU A 34 -18.34 15.85 16.84
CA LEU A 34 -16.92 15.57 16.56
C LEU A 34 -16.71 14.08 16.28
N LEU A 35 -17.26 13.20 17.11
CA LEU A 35 -17.14 11.75 16.95
C LEU A 35 -17.75 11.25 15.64
N LYS A 36 -18.91 11.80 15.26
CA LYS A 36 -19.55 11.44 13.99
C LYS A 36 -18.66 11.80 12.80
N LYS A 37 -18.16 13.05 12.78
CA LYS A 37 -17.31 13.53 11.70
C LYS A 37 -15.99 12.75 11.62
N HIS A 38 -15.42 12.48 12.79
CA HIS A 38 -14.20 11.71 12.88
C HIS A 38 -14.37 10.30 12.34
N LYS A 39 -15.50 9.64 12.62
CA LYS A 39 -15.85 8.35 12.07
C LYS A 39 -15.97 8.39 10.54
N GLU A 40 -16.60 9.42 9.98
CA GLU A 40 -16.71 9.59 8.53
C GLU A 40 -15.34 9.69 7.84
N GLU A 41 -14.37 10.35 8.49
CA GLU A 41 -12.98 10.41 8.00
C GLU A 41 -12.26 9.05 8.03
N HIS A 42 -12.54 8.22 9.06
CA HIS A 42 -12.02 6.85 9.13
C HIS A 42 -12.57 5.98 8.01
N ASP A 43 -13.89 6.00 7.80
CA ASP A 43 -14.56 5.23 6.76
C ASP A 43 -13.99 5.60 5.37
N GLN A 44 -13.82 6.91 5.07
CA GLN A 44 -13.20 7.37 3.83
C GLN A 44 -11.75 6.93 3.67
N LEU A 45 -11.00 6.89 4.76
CA LEU A 45 -9.60 6.48 4.74
C LEU A 45 -9.46 4.99 4.52
N GLU A 46 -10.35 4.19 5.10
CA GLU A 46 -10.45 2.75 4.89
C GLU A 46 -10.74 2.44 3.43
N ASP A 47 -11.73 3.11 2.82
CA ASP A 47 -12.07 2.98 1.40
C ASP A 47 -10.86 3.27 0.49
N LEU A 48 -10.08 4.33 0.80
CA LEU A 48 -8.88 4.69 0.03
C LEU A 48 -7.77 3.64 0.14
N ILE A 49 -7.61 3.01 1.30
CA ILE A 49 -6.63 1.94 1.51
C ILE A 49 -7.07 0.68 0.75
N GLU A 50 -8.37 0.33 0.82
CA GLU A 50 -8.92 -0.81 0.12
C GLU A 50 -8.83 -0.65 -1.40
N GLU A 51 -9.15 0.54 -1.94
CA GLU A 51 -8.98 0.84 -3.36
C GLU A 51 -7.53 0.68 -3.79
N LEU A 52 -6.58 1.17 -2.98
CA LEU A 52 -5.15 1.05 -3.27
C LEU A 52 -4.67 -0.40 -3.22
N ASP A 53 -5.16 -1.21 -2.28
CA ASP A 53 -4.85 -2.64 -2.18
C ASP A 53 -5.39 -3.41 -3.40
N ASN A 54 -6.62 -3.12 -3.80
CA ASN A 54 -7.23 -3.70 -5.00
C ASN A 54 -6.44 -3.34 -6.27
N ASP A 55 -5.95 -2.10 -6.39
CA ASP A 55 -5.08 -1.68 -7.50
C ASP A 55 -3.79 -2.51 -7.52
N VAL A 56 -3.15 -2.71 -6.36
CA VAL A 56 -1.92 -3.52 -6.23
C VAL A 56 -2.18 -4.97 -6.65
N LEU A 57 -3.28 -5.57 -6.20
CA LEU A 57 -3.66 -6.95 -6.54
C LEU A 57 -3.93 -7.12 -8.05
N ASN A 58 -4.47 -6.09 -8.69
CA ASN A 58 -4.73 -6.05 -10.13
C ASN A 58 -3.51 -5.62 -10.98
N ASP A 59 -2.32 -5.58 -10.39
CA ASP A 59 -1.07 -5.17 -11.06
C ASP A 59 -1.07 -3.73 -11.59
N ASN A 60 -1.97 -2.87 -11.07
CA ASN A 60 -2.03 -1.44 -11.35
C ASN A 60 -1.18 -0.68 -10.34
N LEU A 61 0.12 -0.52 -10.64
CA LEU A 61 1.09 0.07 -9.71
C LEU A 61 1.32 1.58 -9.97
N GLN A 62 0.45 2.24 -10.74
CA GLN A 62 0.64 3.64 -11.08
C GLN A 62 0.42 4.56 -9.87
N ASN A 63 1.30 5.51 -9.70
CA ASN A 63 1.23 6.54 -8.65
C ASN A 63 1.11 5.99 -7.21
N PHE A 64 1.42 4.71 -6.99
CA PHE A 64 1.33 4.07 -5.68
C PHE A 64 2.02 4.86 -4.57
N ASN A 65 3.28 5.27 -4.80
CA ASN A 65 4.06 6.00 -3.80
C ASN A 65 3.43 7.34 -3.39
N GLN A 66 2.79 8.03 -4.31
CA GLN A 66 2.10 9.28 -4.03
C GLN A 66 0.82 9.02 -3.22
N ARG A 67 0.01 8.04 -3.60
CA ARG A 67 -1.25 7.67 -2.93
C ARG A 67 -1.00 7.17 -1.52
N ILE A 68 -0.06 6.21 -1.32
CA ILE A 68 0.24 5.67 0.01
C ILE A 68 0.85 6.73 0.93
N THR A 69 1.63 7.68 0.40
CA THR A 69 2.15 8.79 1.20
C THR A 69 1.03 9.72 1.67
N GLY A 70 0.06 10.03 0.81
CA GLY A 70 -1.13 10.79 1.17
C GLY A 70 -1.94 10.12 2.28
N ILE A 71 -2.22 8.82 2.13
CA ILE A 71 -2.92 8.00 3.13
C ILE A 71 -2.17 8.03 4.47
N ARG A 72 -0.88 7.78 4.48
CA ARG A 72 -0.05 7.76 5.72
C ARG A 72 0.02 9.12 6.41
N ASN A 73 -0.01 10.21 5.66
CA ASN A 73 -0.07 11.55 6.25
C ASN A 73 -1.43 11.79 6.93
N ARG A 74 -2.54 11.35 6.33
CA ARG A 74 -3.88 11.43 6.94
C ARG A 74 -3.96 10.56 8.20
N ILE A 75 -3.45 9.33 8.16
CA ILE A 75 -3.37 8.43 9.35
C ILE A 75 -2.61 9.10 10.48
N ARG A 76 -1.46 9.71 10.19
CA ARG A 76 -0.67 10.42 11.22
C ARG A 76 -1.44 11.57 11.85
N TYR A 77 -2.16 12.32 11.04
CA TYR A 77 -3.01 13.41 11.52
C TYR A 77 -4.13 12.89 12.43
N LEU A 78 -4.81 11.80 12.01
CA LEU A 78 -5.85 11.17 12.81
C LEU A 78 -5.31 10.62 14.13
N LEU A 79 -4.16 9.94 14.15
CA LEU A 79 -3.52 9.44 15.36
C LEU A 79 -3.26 10.58 16.37
N GLN A 80 -2.71 11.69 15.88
CA GLN A 80 -2.47 12.86 16.74
C GLN A 80 -3.77 13.46 17.26
N TYR A 81 -4.81 13.49 16.44
CA TYR A 81 -6.13 13.98 16.84
C TYR A 81 -6.76 13.06 17.89
N ASP A 82 -6.69 11.74 17.70
CA ASP A 82 -7.21 10.73 18.64
C ASP A 82 -6.55 10.87 20.03
N GLU A 83 -5.22 11.04 20.07
CA GLU A 83 -4.46 11.25 21.30
C GLU A 83 -4.93 12.52 22.03
N GLN A 84 -4.98 13.66 21.32
CA GLN A 84 -5.42 14.92 21.91
C GLN A 84 -6.88 14.86 22.39
N PHE A 85 -7.73 14.16 21.64
CA PHE A 85 -9.14 14.02 22.01
C PHE A 85 -9.31 13.11 23.24
N SER A 86 -8.51 12.04 23.35
CA SER A 86 -8.46 11.18 24.53
C SER A 86 -8.03 11.96 25.78
N ASP A 87 -6.94 12.76 25.66
CA ASP A 87 -6.44 13.59 26.76
C ASP A 87 -7.51 14.55 27.27
N VAL A 88 -8.23 15.23 26.36
CA VAL A 88 -9.34 16.14 26.75
C VAL A 88 -10.47 15.38 27.44
N CYS A 89 -10.80 14.16 26.98
CA CYS A 89 -11.83 13.35 27.63
C CYS A 89 -11.40 12.91 29.06
N GLU A 90 -10.12 12.56 29.22
CA GLU A 90 -9.57 12.17 30.52
C GLU A 90 -9.58 13.36 31.52
N GLU A 91 -9.12 14.55 31.10
CA GLU A 91 -9.18 15.78 31.94
C GLU A 91 -10.60 16.11 32.35
N LEU A 92 -11.60 15.98 31.49
CA LEU A 92 -12.99 16.22 31.79
C LEU A 92 -13.59 15.17 32.75
N LEU A 93 -13.10 13.93 32.70
CA LEU A 93 -13.54 12.83 33.57
C LEU A 93 -12.92 12.92 34.98
N GLU A 94 -11.75 13.55 35.13
CA GLU A 94 -11.13 13.80 36.45
C GLU A 94 -11.97 14.77 37.31
N ASP A 95 -12.70 15.69 36.65
CA ASP A 95 -13.67 16.62 37.27
C ASP A 95 -13.17 17.24 38.58
N GLU A 96 -11.91 17.72 38.60
CA GLU A 96 -11.24 18.25 39.81
C GLU A 96 -12.04 19.32 40.55
N ASN A 97 -12.99 19.98 39.88
CA ASN A 97 -13.78 21.07 40.43
C ASN A 97 -15.24 20.68 40.75
N ASP A 98 -15.60 19.40 40.70
CA ASP A 98 -16.96 18.89 40.90
C ASP A 98 -18.02 19.63 40.05
N LEU A 99 -17.70 19.90 38.79
CA LEU A 99 -18.54 20.66 37.85
C LEU A 99 -19.68 19.85 37.27
N PHE A 100 -19.51 18.53 37.18
CA PHE A 100 -20.41 17.64 36.44
C PHE A 100 -21.27 16.78 37.39
N ALA A 101 -22.56 16.65 37.09
CA ALA A 101 -23.41 15.68 37.77
C ALA A 101 -23.03 14.24 37.37
N ARG A 102 -23.33 13.24 38.20
CA ARG A 102 -23.00 11.84 37.99
C ARG A 102 -23.49 11.28 36.62
N GLU A 103 -24.64 11.74 36.18
CA GLU A 103 -25.22 11.33 34.90
C GLU A 103 -24.40 11.84 33.72
N GLN A 104 -23.85 13.05 33.82
CA GLN A 104 -23.02 13.68 32.82
C GLN A 104 -21.64 13.03 32.72
N LEU A 105 -21.03 12.72 33.86
CA LEU A 105 -19.78 11.94 33.89
C LEU A 105 -19.96 10.56 33.25
N HIS A 106 -21.15 9.96 33.39
CA HIS A 106 -21.45 8.70 32.68
C HIS A 106 -21.48 8.89 31.16
N HIS A 107 -22.10 9.96 30.66
CA HIS A 107 -22.08 10.28 29.23
C HIS A 107 -20.69 10.60 28.71
N LEU A 108 -19.88 11.37 29.43
CA LEU A 108 -18.50 11.67 29.11
C LEU A 108 -17.64 10.39 29.04
N ARG A 109 -17.87 9.45 29.96
CA ARG A 109 -17.17 8.14 29.92
C ARG A 109 -17.51 7.34 28.66
N ILE A 110 -18.78 7.33 28.25
CA ILE A 110 -19.20 6.68 27.00
C ILE A 110 -18.52 7.34 25.78
N CYS A 111 -18.38 8.66 25.80
CA CYS A 111 -17.67 9.40 24.75
C CYS A 111 -16.17 9.03 24.74
N SER A 112 -15.53 9.02 25.91
CA SER A 112 -14.12 8.61 26.06
C SER A 112 -13.88 7.19 25.52
N ASP A 113 -14.74 6.22 25.87
CA ASP A 113 -14.67 4.85 25.35
C ASP A 113 -14.83 4.80 23.81
N ARG A 114 -15.60 5.71 23.23
CA ARG A 114 -15.73 5.81 21.76
C ARG A 114 -14.50 6.39 21.11
N VAL A 115 -13.88 7.41 21.70
CA VAL A 115 -12.62 8.01 21.25
C VAL A 115 -11.52 6.95 21.26
N GLU A 116 -11.39 6.21 22.37
CA GLU A 116 -10.40 5.13 22.46
C GLU A 116 -10.56 4.07 21.36
N ARG A 117 -11.82 3.66 21.09
CA ARG A 117 -12.09 2.71 19.99
C ARG A 117 -11.73 3.29 18.62
N LEU A 118 -11.95 4.57 18.37
CA LEU A 118 -11.54 5.22 17.14
C LEU A 118 -10.01 5.26 17.03
N GLY A 119 -9.30 5.59 18.10
CA GLY A 119 -7.84 5.53 18.13
C GLY A 119 -7.28 4.14 17.84
N GLN A 120 -7.91 3.08 18.37
CA GLN A 120 -7.56 1.71 18.05
C GLN A 120 -7.82 1.39 16.56
N HIS A 121 -8.93 1.88 16.01
CA HIS A 121 -9.23 1.74 14.58
C HIS A 121 -8.19 2.44 13.70
N THR A 122 -7.77 3.66 14.05
CA THR A 122 -6.70 4.38 13.35
C THR A 122 -5.38 3.59 13.33
N ARG A 123 -5.04 2.93 14.44
CA ARG A 123 -3.87 2.04 14.50
C ARG A 123 -4.01 0.85 13.55
N THR A 124 -5.20 0.26 13.47
CA THR A 124 -5.50 -0.83 12.52
C THR A 124 -5.34 -0.36 11.07
N LEU A 125 -5.86 0.83 10.72
CA LEU A 125 -5.68 1.42 9.38
C LEU A 125 -4.20 1.68 9.06
N ARG A 126 -3.42 2.12 10.06
CA ARG A 126 -1.96 2.26 9.89
C ARG A 126 -1.32 0.93 9.53
N ASP A 127 -1.64 -0.13 10.26
CA ASP A 127 -1.06 -1.45 10.04
C ASP A 127 -1.53 -2.02 8.69
N TYR A 128 -2.78 -1.80 8.29
CA TYR A 128 -3.28 -2.13 6.96
C TYR A 128 -2.52 -1.38 5.86
N SER A 129 -2.25 -0.09 6.04
CA SER A 129 -1.44 0.69 5.09
C SER A 129 0.00 0.16 4.93
N VAL A 130 0.57 -0.42 5.98
CA VAL A 130 1.89 -1.09 5.94
C VAL A 130 1.78 -2.38 5.13
N GLN A 131 0.75 -3.19 5.37
CA GLN A 131 0.51 -4.44 4.64
C GLN A 131 0.32 -4.21 3.13
N VAL A 132 -0.44 -3.19 2.73
CA VAL A 132 -0.62 -2.82 1.32
C VAL A 132 0.73 -2.42 0.68
N ARG A 133 1.58 -1.72 1.42
CA ARG A 133 2.93 -1.39 0.96
C ARG A 133 3.80 -2.64 0.77
N GLU A 134 3.71 -3.60 1.67
CA GLU A 134 4.44 -4.88 1.55
C GLU A 134 3.94 -5.68 0.34
N SER A 135 2.62 -5.72 0.12
CA SER A 135 2.01 -6.31 -1.07
C SER A 135 2.52 -5.66 -2.36
N TYR A 136 2.60 -4.33 -2.39
CA TYR A 136 3.19 -3.60 -3.51
C TYR A 136 4.64 -3.99 -3.77
N GLN A 137 5.47 -4.08 -2.74
CA GLN A 137 6.87 -4.49 -2.87
C GLN A 137 6.97 -5.92 -3.43
N ALA A 138 6.14 -6.84 -2.93
CA ALA A 138 6.07 -8.20 -3.43
C ALA A 138 5.70 -8.25 -4.93
N GLN A 139 4.73 -7.44 -5.39
CA GLN A 139 4.37 -7.35 -6.80
C GLN A 139 5.51 -6.78 -7.67
N VAL A 140 6.21 -5.76 -7.18
CA VAL A 140 7.39 -5.21 -7.86
C VAL A 140 8.48 -6.28 -7.98
N ASP A 141 8.74 -7.05 -6.93
CA ASP A 141 9.74 -8.14 -6.94
C ASP A 141 9.35 -9.26 -7.92
N ILE A 142 8.07 -9.62 -7.98
CA ILE A 142 7.55 -10.57 -8.96
C ILE A 142 7.81 -10.07 -10.39
N ARG A 143 7.55 -8.80 -10.68
CA ARG A 143 7.85 -8.18 -11.99
C ARG A 143 9.33 -8.21 -12.31
N LEU A 144 10.19 -7.81 -11.36
CA LEU A 144 11.64 -7.84 -11.53
C LEU A 144 12.13 -9.26 -11.81
N ASN A 145 11.68 -10.23 -11.04
CA ASN A 145 12.02 -11.63 -11.24
C ASN A 145 11.58 -12.15 -12.61
N ARG A 146 10.40 -11.74 -13.09
CA ARG A 146 9.91 -12.08 -14.43
C ARG A 146 10.78 -11.49 -15.53
N MET A 147 11.18 -10.22 -15.39
CA MET A 147 12.10 -9.58 -16.33
C MET A 147 13.47 -10.26 -16.34
N MET A 148 14.04 -10.52 -15.15
CA MET A 148 15.31 -11.24 -15.00
C MET A 148 15.24 -12.63 -15.62
N TYR A 149 14.12 -13.33 -15.49
CA TYR A 149 13.90 -14.63 -16.12
C TYR A 149 13.94 -14.53 -17.66
N ILE A 150 13.30 -13.52 -18.24
CA ILE A 150 13.33 -13.27 -19.70
C ILE A 150 14.76 -12.99 -20.16
N PHE A 151 15.47 -12.09 -19.48
CA PHE A 151 16.87 -11.79 -19.80
C PHE A 151 17.77 -13.04 -19.71
N THR A 152 17.55 -13.86 -18.68
CA THR A 152 18.30 -15.12 -18.53
C THR A 152 18.05 -16.07 -19.68
N ILE A 153 16.79 -16.23 -20.14
CA ILE A 153 16.47 -17.07 -21.30
C ILE A 153 17.18 -16.56 -22.53
N VAL A 154 17.10 -15.27 -22.81
CA VAL A 154 17.75 -14.66 -23.97
C VAL A 154 19.27 -14.91 -23.92
N THR A 155 19.90 -14.63 -22.79
CA THR A 155 21.35 -14.81 -22.61
C THR A 155 21.77 -16.27 -22.79
N VAL A 156 21.04 -17.23 -22.20
CA VAL A 156 21.34 -18.66 -22.27
C VAL A 156 21.26 -19.18 -23.74
N ILE A 157 20.35 -18.62 -24.54
CA ILE A 157 20.22 -18.99 -25.95
C ILE A 157 21.32 -18.33 -26.80
N PHE A 158 21.61 -17.05 -26.59
CA PHE A 158 22.54 -16.30 -27.44
C PHE A 158 24.01 -16.52 -27.09
N LEU A 159 24.35 -16.85 -25.84
CA LEU A 159 25.75 -17.04 -25.42
C LEU A 159 26.47 -18.14 -26.20
N PRO A 160 25.94 -19.38 -26.33
CA PRO A 160 26.62 -20.40 -27.16
C PRO A 160 26.62 -20.05 -28.62
N LEU A 161 25.59 -19.38 -29.17
CA LEU A 161 25.59 -18.91 -30.56
C LEU A 161 26.69 -17.88 -30.81
N THR A 162 26.84 -16.92 -29.90
CA THR A 162 27.87 -15.88 -30.00
C THR A 162 29.28 -16.52 -29.96
N LEU A 163 29.46 -17.53 -29.10
CA LEU A 163 30.71 -18.28 -29.04
C LEU A 163 31.00 -18.99 -30.36
N ILE A 164 30.03 -19.71 -30.97
CA ILE A 164 30.18 -20.41 -32.24
C ILE A 164 30.51 -19.42 -33.35
N VAL A 165 29.72 -18.36 -33.49
CA VAL A 165 29.89 -17.35 -34.53
C VAL A 165 31.21 -16.59 -34.34
N GLY A 166 31.58 -16.26 -33.09
CA GLY A 166 32.86 -15.62 -32.78
C GLY A 166 34.06 -16.51 -33.10
N TRP A 167 33.99 -17.82 -32.82
CA TRP A 167 35.05 -18.75 -33.12
C TRP A 167 35.25 -18.92 -34.63
N TYR A 168 34.18 -19.17 -35.38
CA TYR A 168 34.26 -19.33 -36.83
C TYR A 168 34.36 -18.00 -37.61
N GLY A 169 34.11 -16.87 -36.94
CA GLY A 169 34.31 -15.52 -37.48
C GLY A 169 35.75 -15.00 -37.34
N MET A 170 36.68 -15.77 -36.77
CA MET A 170 38.07 -15.36 -36.60
C MET A 170 38.80 -15.44 -37.96
N ASN A 171 39.66 -14.44 -38.24
CA ASN A 171 40.44 -14.34 -39.46
C ASN A 171 41.72 -15.20 -39.42
N PHE A 172 41.69 -16.39 -38.86
CA PHE A 172 42.82 -17.32 -38.86
C PHE A 172 42.86 -18.11 -40.17
N THR A 173 44.00 -18.06 -40.88
CA THR A 173 44.22 -18.77 -42.15
C THR A 173 44.46 -20.28 -42.00
N GLY A 174 44.71 -20.76 -40.77
CA GLY A 174 45.02 -22.15 -40.47
C GLY A 174 43.84 -22.99 -39.94
N MET A 175 42.60 -22.58 -40.15
CA MET A 175 41.42 -23.35 -39.74
C MET A 175 41.05 -24.39 -40.81
N PRO A 176 41.24 -25.70 -40.57
CA PRO A 176 40.97 -26.74 -41.57
C PRO A 176 39.47 -26.84 -41.92
N GLU A 177 38.58 -26.47 -41.03
CA GLU A 177 37.13 -26.51 -41.18
C GLU A 177 36.63 -25.50 -42.21
N LEU A 178 37.34 -24.37 -42.43
CA LEU A 178 36.98 -23.34 -43.42
C LEU A 178 37.20 -23.83 -44.87
N HIS A 179 38.07 -24.76 -45.07
CA HIS A 179 38.38 -25.35 -46.39
C HIS A 179 37.51 -26.57 -46.71
N TRP A 180 36.67 -27.00 -45.75
CA TRP A 180 35.79 -28.15 -45.93
C TRP A 180 34.49 -27.76 -46.65
N ARG A 181 34.16 -28.48 -47.75
CA ARG A 181 32.96 -28.19 -48.56
C ARG A 181 31.66 -28.13 -47.74
N TYR A 182 31.55 -28.86 -46.63
CA TYR A 182 30.40 -28.94 -45.77
C TYR A 182 30.58 -28.13 -44.47
N GLY A 183 31.64 -27.33 -44.31
CA GLY A 183 31.92 -26.57 -43.10
C GLY A 183 30.81 -25.57 -42.75
N TYR A 184 30.31 -24.81 -43.73
CA TYR A 184 29.23 -23.85 -43.52
C TYR A 184 27.88 -24.50 -43.07
N PRO A 185 27.37 -25.56 -43.78
CA PRO A 185 26.21 -26.31 -43.31
C PRO A 185 26.41 -26.92 -41.93
N PHE A 186 27.61 -27.42 -41.61
CA PHE A 186 27.92 -27.97 -40.28
C PHE A 186 27.75 -26.93 -39.15
N VAL A 187 28.27 -25.72 -39.33
CA VAL A 187 28.13 -24.62 -38.32
C VAL A 187 26.68 -24.24 -38.13
N ILE A 188 25.88 -24.22 -39.23
CA ILE A 188 24.43 -23.95 -39.10
C ILE A 188 23.73 -25.04 -38.25
N ILE A 189 24.00 -26.31 -38.55
CA ILE A 189 23.42 -27.44 -37.81
C ILE A 189 23.86 -27.40 -36.37
N LEU A 190 25.13 -27.14 -36.09
CA LEU A 190 25.66 -27.01 -34.72
C LEU A 190 24.95 -25.91 -33.94
N SER A 191 24.72 -24.76 -34.57
CA SER A 191 24.00 -23.65 -34.02
C SER A 191 22.53 -23.99 -33.68
N LEU A 192 21.84 -24.67 -34.62
CA LEU A 192 20.44 -25.09 -34.39
C LEU A 192 20.33 -26.17 -33.29
N VAL A 193 21.26 -27.12 -33.24
CA VAL A 193 21.32 -28.12 -32.16
C VAL A 193 21.57 -27.46 -30.81
N SER A 194 22.48 -26.49 -30.76
CA SER A 194 22.76 -25.71 -29.55
C SER A 194 21.50 -24.98 -29.03
N ILE A 195 20.77 -24.30 -29.92
CA ILE A 195 19.48 -23.67 -29.57
C ILE A 195 18.49 -24.72 -29.04
N GLY A 196 18.35 -25.84 -29.75
CA GLY A 196 17.46 -26.94 -29.37
C GLY A 196 17.74 -27.46 -27.96
N ILE A 197 19.01 -27.66 -27.61
CA ILE A 197 19.45 -28.12 -26.29
C ILE A 197 19.10 -27.06 -25.23
N CYS A 198 19.36 -25.78 -25.49
CA CYS A 198 19.04 -24.69 -24.58
C CYS A 198 17.53 -24.60 -24.33
N VAL A 199 16.72 -24.59 -25.38
CA VAL A 199 15.25 -24.51 -25.26
C VAL A 199 14.72 -25.75 -24.53
N TRP A 200 15.18 -26.94 -24.83
CA TRP A 200 14.78 -28.16 -24.15
C TRP A 200 15.15 -28.16 -22.70
N SER A 201 16.34 -27.66 -22.30
CA SER A 201 16.78 -27.53 -20.93
C SER A 201 15.90 -26.58 -20.13
N ILE A 202 15.53 -25.43 -20.73
CA ILE A 202 14.63 -24.44 -20.12
C ILE A 202 13.24 -25.04 -19.92
N TYR A 203 12.69 -25.71 -20.93
CA TYR A 203 11.37 -26.35 -20.90
C TYR A 203 11.30 -27.45 -19.84
N ARG A 204 12.33 -28.31 -19.76
CA ARG A 204 12.42 -29.39 -18.76
C ARG A 204 12.45 -28.85 -17.32
N LYS A 205 13.13 -27.71 -17.07
CA LYS A 205 13.15 -27.07 -15.75
C LYS A 205 11.79 -26.48 -15.37
N ARG A 206 10.99 -26.05 -16.36
CA ARG A 206 9.65 -25.49 -16.13
C ARG A 206 8.63 -26.56 -15.71
N ILE A 207 8.76 -27.78 -16.22
CA ILE A 207 7.84 -28.89 -15.90
C ILE A 207 8.14 -29.49 -14.50
N ARG A 208 9.35 -29.30 -13.99
CA ARG A 208 9.75 -29.85 -12.67
C ARG A 208 9.46 -28.93 -11.49
N LYS A 209 8.94 -27.74 -11.71
CA LYS A 209 8.40 -26.81 -10.69
C LYS A 209 6.89 -26.77 -10.75
#